data_4d65d16da94aebf8ae6cc69ef8c89338
#
_entry.id   4d65d16da94aebf8ae6cc69ef8c89338
#
_cell.length_a   1.000
_cell.length_b   1.000
_cell.length_c   1.000
_cell.angle_alpha   90.00
_cell.angle_beta   90.00
_cell.angle_gamma   90.00
#
_symmetry.space_group_name_H-M   'P 1'
#
loop_
_entity.id
_entity.type
_entity.pdbx_description
1 polymer ?
#
loop_
_entity_poly.entity_id
_entity_poly.type
_entity_poly.pdbx_seq_one_letter_code
_entity_poly.pdbx_strand_id
1 'polypeptide(L)'
;MQQNIIATNKEKIHFAPELHIPNNTFNIDFYIRFGATEHFCFRNDDGSIHVVELEIEGAIFHLHETMRWFGAIEPISANGVTSVIGLFVPDVDEVMDKAILAGATEISPARDHDYGYRQGMFKDPFGHYWQIQKKIG
;
A
#
# COMPACT_ATOMS: atom_id res chain seq x y z
N MET A 1 -12.06 -11.51 -18.51
CA MET A 1 -13.17 -11.22 -17.63
C MET A 1 -13.72 -9.83 -17.90
N GLN A 2 -15.00 -9.75 -17.99
CA GLN A 2 -15.67 -8.50 -18.25
C GLN A 2 -16.17 -7.89 -16.96
N GLN A 3 -15.82 -6.69 -16.69
CA GLN A 3 -16.34 -5.97 -15.56
C GLN A 3 -17.07 -4.73 -16.05
N ASN A 4 -18.29 -4.57 -15.58
CA ASN A 4 -19.05 -3.38 -15.90
C ASN A 4 -18.57 -2.25 -15.01
N ILE A 5 -17.77 -1.40 -15.59
CA ILE A 5 -17.37 -0.18 -14.91
C ILE A 5 -18.36 0.87 -15.33
N ILE A 6 -19.18 1.29 -14.38
CA ILE A 6 -20.07 2.39 -14.64
C ILE A 6 -19.29 3.65 -14.41
N ALA A 7 -18.84 4.25 -15.48
CA ALA A 7 -18.20 5.54 -15.43
C ALA A 7 -19.28 6.60 -15.28
N THR A 8 -19.86 6.69 -14.07
CA THR A 8 -20.81 7.72 -13.76
C THR A 8 -20.14 9.08 -13.69
N ASN A 9 -18.82 9.08 -13.50
CA ASN A 9 -18.01 10.28 -13.42
C ASN A 9 -16.97 10.25 -14.50
N LYS A 10 -16.63 11.41 -14.99
CA LYS A 10 -15.50 11.50 -15.88
C LYS A 10 -14.25 11.06 -15.14
N GLU A 11 -13.48 10.24 -15.79
CA GLU A 11 -12.19 9.85 -15.27
C GLU A 11 -11.32 11.08 -15.11
N LYS A 12 -10.67 11.17 -13.97
CA LYS A 12 -9.72 12.23 -13.68
C LYS A 12 -8.34 11.62 -13.60
N ILE A 13 -7.34 12.44 -13.93
CA ILE A 13 -5.96 12.01 -13.71
C ILE A 13 -5.79 11.84 -12.20
N HIS A 14 -5.28 10.71 -11.80
CA HIS A 14 -4.96 10.44 -10.40
C HIS A 14 -3.81 9.46 -10.32
N PHE A 15 -3.13 9.46 -9.20
CA PHE A 15 -2.08 8.49 -8.95
C PHE A 15 -2.65 7.30 -8.21
N ALA A 16 -2.16 6.13 -8.56
CA ALA A 16 -2.43 4.91 -7.80
C ALA A 16 -1.13 4.11 -7.75
N PRO A 17 -0.45 4.08 -6.61
CA PRO A 17 0.72 3.23 -6.48
C PRO A 17 0.37 1.77 -6.78
N GLU A 18 1.26 1.07 -7.45
CA GLU A 18 1.11 -0.35 -7.74
C GLU A 18 2.25 -1.08 -7.07
N LEU A 19 1.94 -1.79 -6.01
CA LEU A 19 2.92 -2.45 -5.17
C LEU A 19 3.03 -3.91 -5.58
N HIS A 20 4.22 -4.34 -5.97
CA HIS A 20 4.44 -5.73 -6.32
C HIS A 20 4.53 -6.58 -5.06
N ILE A 21 3.82 -7.69 -5.08
CA ILE A 21 3.84 -8.71 -4.03
C ILE A 21 4.39 -10.00 -4.64
N PRO A 22 4.95 -10.89 -3.82
CA PRO A 22 5.47 -12.16 -4.33
C PRO A 22 4.41 -12.96 -5.06
N ASN A 23 4.78 -13.62 -6.15
CA ASN A 23 3.90 -14.56 -6.81
C ASN A 23 3.52 -15.68 -5.82
N ASN A 24 2.33 -16.23 -5.98
CA ASN A 24 1.77 -17.23 -5.07
C ASN A 24 1.40 -16.66 -3.68
N THR A 25 1.07 -15.38 -3.62
CA THR A 25 0.49 -14.76 -2.44
C THR A 25 -1.01 -15.03 -2.44
N PHE A 26 -1.54 -15.51 -1.31
CA PHE A 26 -2.96 -15.82 -1.16
C PHE A 26 -3.66 -14.91 -0.18
N ASN A 27 -2.92 -14.21 0.67
CA ASN A 27 -3.45 -13.50 1.81
C ASN A 27 -2.87 -12.09 1.88
N ILE A 28 -3.75 -11.10 2.00
CA ILE A 28 -3.40 -9.69 2.12
C ILE A 28 -3.98 -9.08 3.39
N ASP A 29 -4.16 -9.89 4.43
CA ASP A 29 -4.82 -9.48 5.67
C ASP A 29 -4.18 -8.26 6.31
N PHE A 30 -2.87 -8.07 6.16
CA PHE A 30 -2.23 -6.88 6.68
C PHE A 30 -2.95 -5.62 6.24
N TYR A 31 -3.22 -5.50 4.95
CA TYR A 31 -3.80 -4.26 4.40
C TYR A 31 -5.23 -4.05 4.88
N ILE A 32 -5.98 -5.13 5.03
CA ILE A 32 -7.35 -5.05 5.56
C ILE A 32 -7.32 -4.61 7.03
N ARG A 33 -6.43 -5.20 7.82
CA ARG A 33 -6.27 -4.81 9.23
C ARG A 33 -5.75 -3.39 9.38
N PHE A 34 -4.92 -2.96 8.43
CA PHE A 34 -4.39 -1.60 8.39
C PHE A 34 -5.49 -0.58 8.08
N GLY A 35 -6.63 -1.02 7.59
CA GLY A 35 -7.78 -0.15 7.35
C GLY A 35 -8.16 0.01 5.89
N ALA A 36 -7.57 -0.77 4.99
CA ALA A 36 -7.92 -0.70 3.59
C ALA A 36 -9.24 -1.44 3.32
N THR A 37 -9.98 -0.92 2.37
CA THR A 37 -11.18 -1.55 1.83
C THR A 37 -10.84 -2.13 0.47
N GLU A 38 -11.24 -3.37 0.24
CA GLU A 38 -11.02 -4.01 -1.05
C GLU A 38 -12.13 -3.60 -2.02
N HIS A 39 -11.75 -3.06 -3.18
CA HIS A 39 -12.69 -2.73 -4.25
C HIS A 39 -12.91 -3.92 -5.16
N PHE A 40 -11.82 -4.59 -5.55
CA PHE A 40 -11.90 -5.82 -6.31
C PHE A 40 -10.63 -6.63 -6.10
N CYS A 41 -10.73 -7.92 -6.36
CA CYS A 41 -9.60 -8.84 -6.29
C CYS A 41 -9.72 -9.87 -7.40
N PHE A 42 -8.75 -9.87 -8.29
CA PHE A 42 -8.67 -10.91 -9.32
C PHE A 42 -7.63 -11.94 -8.89
N ARG A 43 -8.00 -13.19 -9.00
CA ARG A 43 -7.14 -14.31 -8.61
C ARG A 43 -6.82 -15.17 -9.80
N ASN A 44 -5.67 -15.81 -9.75
CA ASN A 44 -5.27 -16.83 -10.70
C ASN A 44 -6.06 -18.11 -10.43
N ASP A 45 -5.98 -19.08 -11.35
CA ASP A 45 -6.72 -20.34 -11.21
C ASP A 45 -6.36 -21.09 -9.93
N ASP A 46 -5.13 -20.95 -9.43
CA ASP A 46 -4.72 -21.60 -8.19
C ASP A 46 -5.17 -20.86 -6.93
N GLY A 47 -5.88 -19.73 -7.09
CA GLY A 47 -6.34 -18.92 -5.98
C GLY A 47 -5.37 -17.83 -5.52
N SER A 48 -4.16 -17.81 -6.08
CA SER A 48 -3.22 -16.75 -5.75
C SER A 48 -3.68 -15.42 -6.33
N ILE A 49 -3.25 -14.33 -5.70
CA ILE A 49 -3.64 -13.00 -6.09
C ILE A 49 -2.91 -12.56 -7.35
N HIS A 50 -3.70 -12.13 -8.35
CA HIS A 50 -3.16 -11.49 -9.53
C HIS A 50 -3.08 -9.98 -9.31
N VAL A 51 -4.21 -9.34 -8.99
CA VAL A 51 -4.25 -7.91 -8.71
C VAL A 51 -5.41 -7.60 -7.78
N VAL A 52 -5.18 -6.64 -6.87
CA VAL A 52 -6.20 -6.16 -5.93
C VAL A 52 -6.19 -4.64 -5.97
N GLU A 53 -7.37 -4.04 -6.00
CA GLU A 53 -7.48 -2.61 -5.76
C GLU A 53 -7.97 -2.37 -4.34
N LEU A 54 -7.23 -1.54 -3.63
CA LEU A 54 -7.51 -1.19 -2.24
C LEU A 54 -7.66 0.31 -2.09
N GLU A 55 -8.37 0.71 -1.05
CA GLU A 55 -8.57 2.11 -0.73
C GLU A 55 -8.43 2.33 0.78
N ILE A 56 -7.71 3.39 1.15
CA ILE A 56 -7.66 3.86 2.53
C ILE A 56 -8.22 5.27 2.51
N GLU A 57 -9.48 5.43 2.93
CA GLU A 57 -10.17 6.72 3.02
C GLU A 57 -9.96 7.61 1.79
N GLY A 58 -10.19 7.04 0.62
CA GLY A 58 -10.07 7.75 -0.65
C GLY A 58 -8.72 7.59 -1.36
N ALA A 59 -7.71 7.12 -0.66
CA ALA A 59 -6.40 6.87 -1.28
C ALA A 59 -6.39 5.47 -1.91
N ILE A 60 -6.29 5.43 -3.23
CA ILE A 60 -6.32 4.18 -4.01
C ILE A 60 -4.90 3.67 -4.21
N PHE A 61 -4.72 2.38 -4.07
CA PHE A 61 -3.48 1.71 -4.46
C PHE A 61 -3.78 0.28 -4.87
N HIS A 62 -2.85 -0.32 -5.59
CA HIS A 62 -2.98 -1.69 -6.06
C HIS A 62 -1.89 -2.56 -5.47
N LEU A 63 -2.23 -3.83 -5.24
CA LEU A 63 -1.25 -4.89 -5.06
C LEU A 63 -1.29 -5.74 -6.32
N HIS A 64 -0.15 -6.06 -6.86
CA HIS A 64 -0.06 -6.80 -8.11
C HIS A 64 1.02 -7.87 -7.97
N GLU A 65 0.71 -9.09 -8.41
CA GLU A 65 1.76 -10.11 -8.47
C GLU A 65 2.89 -9.61 -9.35
N THR A 66 4.09 -10.06 -9.07
CA THR A 66 5.26 -9.54 -9.76
C THR A 66 5.28 -9.97 -11.21
N MET A 67 5.29 -8.99 -12.11
CA MET A 67 5.28 -9.22 -13.55
C MET A 67 6.69 -9.13 -14.09
N ARG A 68 7.35 -10.27 -14.21
CA ARG A 68 8.76 -10.32 -14.53
C ARG A 68 9.08 -9.99 -15.98
N TRP A 69 8.08 -10.03 -16.86
CA TRP A 69 8.31 -9.79 -18.29
C TRP A 69 8.85 -8.39 -18.59
N PHE A 70 8.58 -7.40 -17.72
CA PHE A 70 9.15 -6.07 -17.90
C PHE A 70 10.21 -5.73 -16.85
N GLY A 71 10.68 -6.73 -16.10
CA GLY A 71 11.77 -6.53 -15.16
C GLY A 71 11.33 -6.12 -13.76
N ALA A 72 10.04 -6.23 -13.44
CA ALA A 72 9.57 -5.95 -12.09
C ALA A 72 10.15 -6.94 -11.08
N ILE A 73 10.36 -6.45 -9.87
CA ILE A 73 10.84 -7.28 -8.78
C ILE A 73 10.21 -6.78 -7.48
N GLU A 74 9.73 -7.68 -6.65
CA GLU A 74 9.16 -7.33 -5.37
C GLU A 74 10.28 -7.02 -4.35
N PRO A 75 10.01 -6.15 -3.35
CA PRO A 75 11.06 -5.69 -2.42
C PRO A 75 11.80 -6.79 -1.68
N ILE A 76 11.11 -7.86 -1.29
CA ILE A 76 11.76 -8.95 -0.55
C ILE A 76 12.86 -9.56 -1.39
N SER A 77 12.62 -9.85 -2.67
CA SER A 77 13.62 -10.42 -3.57
C SER A 77 14.72 -9.42 -3.92
N ALA A 78 14.36 -8.14 -4.01
CA ALA A 78 15.33 -7.09 -4.31
C ALA A 78 16.15 -6.70 -3.08
N ASN A 79 15.71 -7.08 -1.89
CA ASN A 79 16.31 -6.68 -0.62
C ASN A 79 16.37 -5.16 -0.49
N GLY A 80 15.29 -4.49 -0.86
CA GLY A 80 15.21 -3.04 -0.78
C GLY A 80 14.13 -2.48 -1.67
N VAL A 81 14.01 -1.16 -1.66
CA VAL A 81 12.99 -0.44 -2.44
C VAL A 81 13.62 0.72 -3.17
N THR A 82 12.97 1.15 -4.24
CA THR A 82 13.35 2.34 -5.00
C THR A 82 12.36 3.48 -4.81
N SER A 83 11.27 3.24 -4.10
CA SER A 83 10.29 4.28 -3.80
C SER A 83 9.66 4.02 -2.44
N VAL A 84 9.10 5.07 -1.86
CA VAL A 84 8.41 5.04 -0.57
C VAL A 84 6.98 5.50 -0.81
N ILE A 85 6.04 4.86 -0.15
CA ILE A 85 4.64 5.25 -0.22
C ILE A 85 4.41 6.35 0.81
N GLY A 86 4.21 7.58 0.34
CA GLY A 86 3.90 8.70 1.22
C GLY A 86 2.40 8.81 1.41
N LEU A 87 1.93 8.65 2.63
CA LEU A 87 0.51 8.76 2.95
C LEU A 87 0.31 9.88 3.96
N PHE A 88 -0.42 10.91 3.55
CA PHE A 88 -0.78 12.03 4.41
C PHE A 88 -2.05 11.69 5.15
N VAL A 89 -2.02 11.82 6.48
CA VAL A 89 -3.14 11.44 7.34
C VAL A 89 -3.36 12.51 8.42
N PRO A 90 -4.58 12.61 8.96
CA PRO A 90 -4.84 13.56 10.05
C PRO A 90 -4.14 13.21 11.35
N ASP A 91 -3.97 11.93 11.65
CA ASP A 91 -3.39 11.45 12.90
C ASP A 91 -2.30 10.42 12.61
N VAL A 92 -1.06 10.87 12.61
CA VAL A 92 0.08 10.02 12.28
C VAL A 92 0.27 8.90 13.29
N ASP A 93 0.12 9.21 14.59
CA ASP A 93 0.31 8.22 15.65
C ASP A 93 -0.70 7.09 15.55
N GLU A 94 -1.95 7.43 15.32
CA GLU A 94 -3.02 6.42 15.20
C GLU A 94 -2.75 5.48 14.03
N VAL A 95 -2.37 6.02 12.89
CA VAL A 95 -2.12 5.21 11.69
C VAL A 95 -0.90 4.33 11.89
N MET A 96 0.17 4.87 12.48
CA MET A 96 1.35 4.08 12.80
C MET A 96 1.03 2.93 13.75
N ASP A 97 0.28 3.20 14.81
CA ASP A 97 -0.12 2.17 15.76
C ASP A 97 -0.94 1.07 15.09
N LYS A 98 -1.88 1.47 14.23
CA LYS A 98 -2.70 0.52 13.49
C LYS A 98 -1.85 -0.38 12.59
N ALA A 99 -0.86 0.19 11.91
CA ALA A 99 0.04 -0.57 11.05
C ALA A 99 0.86 -1.59 11.84
N ILE A 100 1.41 -1.18 12.98
CA ILE A 100 2.21 -2.07 13.82
C ILE A 100 1.34 -3.22 14.36
N LEU A 101 0.13 -2.91 14.82
CA LEU A 101 -0.80 -3.93 15.28
C LEU A 101 -1.19 -4.91 14.17
N ALA A 102 -1.24 -4.42 12.94
CA ALA A 102 -1.58 -5.26 11.79
C ALA A 102 -0.42 -6.15 11.33
N GLY A 103 0.81 -5.89 11.79
CA GLY A 103 1.96 -6.72 11.47
C GLY A 103 3.12 -6.01 10.78
N ALA A 104 3.07 -4.69 10.65
CA ALA A 104 4.18 -3.93 10.08
C ALA A 104 5.36 -3.85 11.06
N THR A 105 6.53 -3.58 10.49
CA THR A 105 7.74 -3.33 11.28
C THR A 105 7.97 -1.83 11.35
N GLU A 106 8.10 -1.29 12.55
CA GLU A 106 8.42 0.13 12.71
C GLU A 106 9.85 0.38 12.26
N ILE A 107 10.03 1.34 11.36
CA ILE A 107 11.34 1.75 10.89
C ILE A 107 11.76 3.03 11.61
N SER A 108 10.83 3.97 11.77
CA SER A 108 11.06 5.21 12.47
C SER A 108 9.77 5.60 13.19
N PRO A 109 9.84 5.92 14.49
CA PRO A 109 8.64 6.30 15.24
C PRO A 109 8.11 7.65 14.76
N ALA A 110 6.82 7.88 15.00
CA ALA A 110 6.20 9.16 14.70
C ALA A 110 6.84 10.25 15.57
N ARG A 111 7.31 11.31 14.93
CA ARG A 111 7.88 12.45 15.63
C ARG A 111 7.79 13.72 14.78
N ASP A 112 7.87 14.85 15.44
CA ASP A 112 7.91 16.14 14.77
C ASP A 112 9.32 16.42 14.26
N HIS A 113 9.39 16.96 13.05
CA HIS A 113 10.63 17.40 12.44
C HIS A 113 10.63 18.92 12.31
N ASP A 114 11.80 19.53 12.42
CA ASP A 114 11.91 20.99 12.36
C ASP A 114 11.62 21.57 10.96
N TYR A 115 11.52 20.74 9.95
CA TYR A 115 11.06 21.20 8.63
C TYR A 115 9.53 21.22 8.49
N GLY A 116 8.79 21.06 9.60
CA GLY A 116 7.35 21.28 9.62
C GLY A 116 6.47 20.07 9.32
N TYR A 117 6.97 18.88 9.56
CA TYR A 117 6.21 17.66 9.37
C TYR A 117 6.32 16.76 10.58
N ARG A 118 5.22 16.07 10.88
CA ARG A 118 5.24 14.91 11.77
C ARG A 118 5.25 13.66 10.90
N GLN A 119 6.22 12.79 11.09
CA GLN A 119 6.42 11.63 10.24
C GLN A 119 6.78 10.40 11.04
N GLY A 120 6.24 9.26 10.60
CA GLY A 120 6.69 7.94 11.03
C GLY A 120 6.86 7.08 9.79
N MET A 121 7.57 5.98 9.92
CA MET A 121 7.78 5.07 8.80
C MET A 121 7.66 3.64 9.27
N PHE A 122 6.99 2.83 8.47
CA PHE A 122 6.93 1.39 8.70
C PHE A 122 7.22 0.64 7.40
N LYS A 123 7.61 -0.61 7.56
CA LYS A 123 7.77 -1.54 6.45
C LYS A 123 6.64 -2.56 6.55
N ASP A 124 5.90 -2.74 5.45
CA ASP A 124 4.82 -3.72 5.44
C ASP A 124 5.37 -5.15 5.27
N PRO A 125 4.54 -6.19 5.44
CA PRO A 125 5.01 -7.57 5.36
C PRO A 125 5.60 -7.98 4.02
N PHE A 126 5.32 -7.22 2.96
CA PHE A 126 5.87 -7.49 1.63
C PHE A 126 7.11 -6.66 1.33
N GLY A 127 7.58 -5.89 2.31
CA GLY A 127 8.82 -5.14 2.19
C GLY A 127 8.67 -3.72 1.65
N HIS A 128 7.46 -3.26 1.40
CA HIS A 128 7.25 -1.87 0.97
C HIS A 128 7.33 -0.93 2.16
N TYR A 129 7.93 0.24 1.95
CA TYR A 129 8.08 1.26 2.98
C TYR A 129 6.99 2.31 2.83
N TRP A 130 6.36 2.63 3.95
CA TRP A 130 5.30 3.61 4.03
C TRP A 130 5.72 4.72 4.98
N GLN A 131 5.70 5.96 4.48
CA GLN A 131 5.92 7.12 5.32
C GLN A 131 4.57 7.75 5.63
N ILE A 132 4.21 7.71 6.90
CA ILE A 132 2.95 8.27 7.38
C ILE A 132 3.25 9.67 7.88
N GLN A 133 2.52 10.66 7.39
CA GLN A 133 2.95 12.03 7.60
C GLN A 133 1.79 13.02 7.62
N LYS A 134 2.11 14.16 8.19
CA LYS A 134 1.19 15.28 8.34
C LYS A 134 2.01 16.56 8.40
N LYS A 135 1.53 17.60 7.72
CA LYS A 135 2.15 18.91 7.82
C LYS A 135 1.72 19.57 9.13
N ILE A 136 2.66 20.08 9.90
CA ILE A 136 2.40 20.70 11.19
C ILE A 136 2.91 22.14 11.31
N GLY A 137 3.61 22.62 10.31
CA GLY A 137 4.13 23.99 10.39
C GLY A 137 4.51 24.63 9.10
#